data_b92d20439e8efabb86e81b4e8017eb21
#
_entry.id   b92d20439e8efabb86e81b4e8017eb21
#
_cell.length_a   1.000
_cell.length_b   1.000
_cell.length_c   1.000
_cell.angle_alpha   90.00
_cell.angle_beta   90.00
_cell.angle_gamma   90.00
#
_symmetry.space_group_name_H-M   'P 1'
#
loop_
_entity.id
_entity.type
_entity.pdbx_description
1 polymer ?
#
loop_
_entity_poly.entity_id
_entity_poly.type
_entity_poly.pdbx_seq_one_letter_code
_entity_poly.pdbx_strand_id
1 'polypeptide(L)'
;MLKPKKKITKKEIKRDPFLETIDQAQAHLEENRSRYLQIGILLLVLLLGYNVISDNNLKRDVDASSALGDALLTLDFNDKTTAQFQLETVIKEYDNTLSASLAEYYLGKMSYDAANLEEANRYLKSYLDSNPKGFLAPSASILLADIATSNGNLLDAITFLESP
;
A
#
# COMPACT_ATOMS: atom_id res chain seq x y z
N MET A 1 78.05 -8.70 7.08
CA MET A 1 77.52 -9.89 6.34
C MET A 1 76.05 -9.70 6.07
N LEU A 2 75.71 -9.37 4.82
CA LEU A 2 74.33 -9.22 4.40
C LEU A 2 73.72 -10.61 4.09
N LYS A 3 72.63 -11.00 4.78
CA LYS A 3 71.95 -12.24 4.50
C LYS A 3 71.25 -12.16 3.09
N PRO A 4 71.37 -13.19 2.24
CA PRO A 4 70.73 -13.16 0.92
C PRO A 4 69.25 -13.12 1.02
N LYS A 5 68.58 -12.21 0.28
CA LYS A 5 67.14 -12.15 0.16
C LYS A 5 66.65 -13.45 -0.49
N LYS A 6 65.74 -14.17 0.23
CA LYS A 6 65.10 -15.38 -0.25
C LYS A 6 64.29 -15.03 -1.51
N LYS A 7 64.67 -15.61 -2.68
CA LYS A 7 63.91 -15.45 -3.90
C LYS A 7 62.59 -16.24 -3.75
N ILE A 8 61.48 -15.54 -3.71
CA ILE A 8 60.14 -16.17 -3.71
C ILE A 8 59.98 -16.87 -5.06
N THR A 9 59.88 -18.19 -5.04
CA THR A 9 59.70 -19.01 -6.26
C THR A 9 58.25 -18.99 -6.69
N LYS A 10 57.98 -19.04 -8.02
CA LYS A 10 56.65 -19.13 -8.60
C LYS A 10 55.72 -20.22 -7.98
N LYS A 11 56.34 -21.21 -7.32
CA LYS A 11 55.65 -22.31 -6.63
C LYS A 11 55.13 -21.94 -5.25
N GLU A 12 55.71 -20.91 -4.59
CA GLU A 12 55.20 -20.38 -3.29
C GLU A 12 54.06 -19.39 -3.50
N ILE A 13 54.05 -18.66 -4.62
CA ILE A 13 52.93 -17.75 -5.00
C ILE A 13 51.67 -18.54 -5.35
N LYS A 14 51.79 -19.79 -5.85
CA LYS A 14 50.62 -20.67 -6.14
C LYS A 14 50.01 -21.32 -4.92
N ARG A 15 50.56 -21.14 -3.73
CA ARG A 15 50.01 -21.66 -2.46
C ARG A 15 49.48 -20.57 -1.53
N ASP A 16 49.23 -19.39 -2.07
CA ASP A 16 48.58 -18.37 -1.28
C ASP A 16 47.11 -18.76 -1.11
N PRO A 17 46.62 -19.00 0.14
CA PRO A 17 45.27 -19.40 0.41
C PRO A 17 44.22 -18.44 -0.20
N PHE A 18 44.62 -17.18 -0.33
CA PHE A 18 43.78 -16.15 -0.94
C PHE A 18 43.56 -16.35 -2.46
N LEU A 19 44.67 -16.67 -3.17
CA LEU A 19 44.63 -16.98 -4.62
C LEU A 19 43.85 -18.26 -4.89
N GLU A 20 44.03 -19.30 -4.04
CA GLU A 20 43.28 -20.55 -4.15
C GLU A 20 41.76 -20.34 -3.94
N THR A 21 41.36 -19.45 -3.01
CA THR A 21 39.97 -19.10 -2.79
C THR A 21 39.37 -18.34 -3.99
N ILE A 22 40.17 -17.44 -4.62
CA ILE A 22 39.73 -16.72 -5.83
C ILE A 22 39.57 -17.70 -7.01
N ASP A 23 40.54 -18.61 -7.21
CA ASP A 23 40.46 -19.60 -8.29
C ASP A 23 39.25 -20.53 -8.11
N GLN A 24 38.93 -20.96 -6.88
CA GLN A 24 37.75 -21.76 -6.57
C GLN A 24 36.44 -20.98 -6.81
N ALA A 25 36.40 -19.72 -6.40
CA ALA A 25 35.25 -18.85 -6.64
C ALA A 25 35.02 -18.61 -8.14
N GLN A 26 36.08 -18.40 -8.89
CA GLN A 26 36.03 -18.22 -10.34
C GLN A 26 35.55 -19.49 -11.03
N ALA A 27 36.09 -20.67 -10.69
CA ALA A 27 35.68 -21.96 -11.22
C ALA A 27 34.19 -22.22 -10.94
N HIS A 28 33.74 -21.93 -9.72
CA HIS A 28 32.31 -22.07 -9.35
C HIS A 28 31.38 -21.12 -10.12
N LEU A 29 31.83 -19.89 -10.36
CA LEU A 29 31.09 -18.91 -11.19
C LEU A 29 31.03 -19.36 -12.65
N GLU A 30 32.11 -19.89 -13.21
CA GLU A 30 32.14 -20.38 -14.58
C GLU A 30 31.26 -21.62 -14.76
N GLU A 31 31.30 -22.56 -13.85
CA GLU A 31 30.47 -23.77 -13.87
C GLU A 31 28.97 -23.48 -13.76
N ASN A 32 28.60 -22.50 -12.95
CA ASN A 32 27.19 -22.12 -12.72
C ASN A 32 26.78 -20.82 -13.45
N ARG A 33 27.56 -20.34 -14.41
CA ARG A 33 27.35 -19.08 -15.12
C ARG A 33 25.90 -18.90 -15.62
N SER A 34 25.32 -19.94 -16.19
CA SER A 34 23.95 -19.91 -16.72
C SER A 34 22.94 -19.68 -15.59
N ARG A 35 23.11 -20.31 -14.44
CA ARG A 35 22.22 -20.14 -13.27
C ARG A 35 22.33 -18.73 -12.71
N TYR A 36 23.55 -18.19 -12.55
CA TYR A 36 23.75 -16.83 -12.07
C TYR A 36 23.19 -15.78 -13.02
N LEU A 37 23.31 -15.99 -14.33
CA LEU A 37 22.69 -15.14 -15.34
C LEU A 37 21.15 -15.20 -15.27
N GLN A 38 20.56 -16.37 -15.11
CA GLN A 38 19.11 -16.52 -14.96
C GLN A 38 18.60 -15.83 -13.69
N ILE A 39 19.30 -15.97 -12.56
CA ILE A 39 18.97 -15.29 -11.29
C ILE A 39 19.11 -13.77 -11.46
N GLY A 40 20.18 -13.31 -12.12
CA GLY A 40 20.41 -11.88 -12.40
C GLY A 40 19.31 -11.29 -13.28
N ILE A 41 18.89 -11.99 -14.33
CA ILE A 41 17.78 -11.57 -15.20
C ILE A 41 16.45 -11.55 -14.41
N LEU A 42 16.19 -12.58 -13.60
CA LEU A 42 14.99 -12.64 -12.77
C LEU A 42 14.90 -11.45 -11.80
N LEU A 43 16.01 -11.14 -11.10
CA LEU A 43 16.08 -10.00 -10.20
C LEU A 43 15.87 -8.67 -10.94
N LEU A 44 16.45 -8.53 -12.13
CA LEU A 44 16.28 -7.32 -12.95
C LEU A 44 14.83 -7.15 -13.39
N VAL A 45 14.16 -8.23 -13.82
CA VAL A 45 12.73 -8.22 -14.18
C VAL A 45 11.87 -7.86 -12.99
N LEU A 46 12.15 -8.40 -11.80
CA LEU A 46 11.44 -8.06 -10.56
C LEU A 46 11.62 -6.60 -10.18
N LEU A 47 12.83 -6.05 -10.29
CA LEU A 47 13.10 -4.64 -9.99
C LEU A 47 12.40 -3.70 -10.97
N LEU A 48 12.43 -4.02 -12.28
CA LEU A 48 11.74 -3.22 -13.29
C LEU A 48 10.22 -3.30 -13.11
N GLY A 49 9.68 -4.50 -12.85
CA GLY A 49 8.26 -4.71 -12.57
C GLY A 49 7.80 -3.92 -11.33
N TYR A 50 8.57 -3.97 -10.25
CA TYR A 50 8.29 -3.21 -9.03
C TYR A 50 8.25 -1.69 -9.29
N ASN A 51 9.21 -1.17 -10.06
CA ASN A 51 9.28 0.26 -10.39
C ASN A 51 8.05 0.72 -11.19
N VAL A 52 7.66 -0.04 -12.23
CA VAL A 52 6.47 0.28 -13.05
C VAL A 52 5.19 0.25 -12.22
N ILE A 53 5.01 -0.74 -11.33
CA ILE A 53 3.83 -0.85 -10.48
C ILE A 53 3.80 0.31 -9.47
N SER A 54 4.95 0.65 -8.87
CA SER A 54 5.05 1.75 -7.90
C SER A 54 4.71 3.10 -8.51
N ASP A 55 5.22 3.41 -9.70
CA ASP A 55 4.94 4.67 -10.39
C ASP A 55 3.46 4.78 -10.78
N ASN A 56 2.85 3.68 -11.21
CA ASN A 56 1.43 3.65 -11.57
C ASN A 56 0.53 3.83 -10.34
N ASN A 57 0.88 3.23 -9.21
CA ASN A 57 0.16 3.41 -7.96
C ASN A 57 0.25 4.85 -7.46
N LEU A 58 1.43 5.47 -7.52
CA LEU A 58 1.60 6.85 -7.10
C LEU A 58 0.75 7.83 -7.96
N LYS A 59 0.73 7.64 -9.27
CA LYS A 59 -0.13 8.46 -10.15
C LYS A 59 -1.60 8.25 -9.81
N ARG A 60 -2.02 7.00 -9.64
CA ARG A 60 -3.39 6.65 -9.27
C ARG A 60 -3.83 7.28 -7.96
N ASP A 61 -2.95 7.33 -6.95
CA ASP A 61 -3.24 7.98 -5.65
C ASP A 61 -3.37 9.50 -5.79
N VAL A 62 -2.55 10.13 -6.63
CA VAL A 62 -2.64 11.57 -6.93
C VAL A 62 -3.94 11.89 -7.66
N ASP A 63 -4.29 11.12 -8.69
CA ASP A 63 -5.52 11.31 -9.46
C ASP A 63 -6.75 11.08 -8.58
N ALA A 64 -6.73 10.04 -7.73
CA ALA A 64 -7.79 9.76 -6.76
C ALA A 64 -7.97 10.90 -5.75
N SER A 65 -6.86 11.47 -5.25
CA SER A 65 -6.89 12.58 -4.32
C SER A 65 -7.46 13.85 -4.96
N SER A 66 -7.12 14.12 -6.22
CA SER A 66 -7.69 15.22 -6.98
C SER A 66 -9.20 15.05 -7.18
N ALA A 67 -9.63 13.85 -7.63
CA ALA A 67 -11.04 13.55 -7.85
C ALA A 67 -11.86 13.64 -6.55
N LEU A 68 -11.31 13.17 -5.44
CA LEU A 68 -11.95 13.33 -4.12
C LEU A 68 -12.05 14.81 -3.74
N GLY A 69 -11.00 15.59 -3.95
CA GLY A 69 -11.00 17.03 -3.69
C GLY A 69 -12.10 17.76 -4.45
N ASP A 70 -12.28 17.47 -5.75
CA ASP A 70 -13.33 18.03 -6.58
C ASP A 70 -14.73 17.65 -6.07
N ALA A 71 -14.93 16.42 -5.66
CA ALA A 71 -16.17 15.94 -5.09
C ALA A 71 -16.53 16.66 -3.78
N LEU A 72 -15.53 16.86 -2.90
CA LEU A 72 -15.72 17.57 -1.64
C LEU A 72 -15.99 19.07 -1.84
N LEU A 73 -15.36 19.71 -2.82
CA LEU A 73 -15.67 21.08 -3.20
C LEU A 73 -17.12 21.19 -3.70
N THR A 74 -17.56 20.25 -4.54
CA THR A 74 -18.94 20.21 -5.03
C THR A 74 -19.92 20.03 -3.87
N LEU A 75 -19.58 19.22 -2.88
CA LEU A 75 -20.37 19.05 -1.66
C LEU A 75 -20.46 20.35 -0.83
N ASP A 76 -19.35 21.08 -0.71
CA ASP A 76 -19.28 22.36 0.01
C ASP A 76 -20.15 23.43 -0.67
N PHE A 77 -20.24 23.42 -2.00
CA PHE A 77 -21.18 24.24 -2.75
C PHE A 77 -22.65 23.78 -2.64
N ASN A 78 -22.94 22.80 -1.80
CA ASN A 78 -24.27 22.23 -1.55
C ASN A 78 -24.93 21.55 -2.75
N ASP A 79 -24.17 21.19 -3.79
CA ASP A 79 -24.63 20.33 -4.88
C ASP A 79 -24.47 18.85 -4.51
N LYS A 80 -25.37 18.40 -3.64
CA LYS A 80 -25.33 17.04 -3.08
C LYS A 80 -25.44 15.95 -4.15
N THR A 81 -26.23 16.20 -5.21
CA THR A 81 -26.45 15.18 -6.26
C THR A 81 -25.20 14.96 -7.09
N THR A 82 -24.53 16.04 -7.52
CA THR A 82 -23.30 15.95 -8.27
C THR A 82 -22.18 15.41 -7.39
N ALA A 83 -22.05 15.86 -6.13
CA ALA A 83 -21.07 15.35 -5.19
C ALA A 83 -21.22 13.85 -4.93
N GLN A 84 -22.44 13.34 -4.77
CA GLN A 84 -22.69 11.92 -4.60
C GLN A 84 -22.18 11.12 -5.81
N PHE A 85 -22.53 11.53 -7.02
CA PHE A 85 -22.07 10.88 -8.25
C PHE A 85 -20.54 10.89 -8.37
N GLN A 86 -19.89 12.02 -8.03
CA GLN A 86 -18.44 12.14 -8.06
C GLN A 86 -17.77 11.22 -7.02
N LEU A 87 -18.30 11.15 -5.78
CA LEU A 87 -17.78 10.26 -4.73
C LEU A 87 -17.95 8.78 -5.12
N GLU A 88 -19.07 8.39 -5.69
CA GLU A 88 -19.28 7.04 -6.23
C GLU A 88 -18.30 6.72 -7.36
N THR A 89 -17.98 7.70 -8.20
CA THR A 89 -16.96 7.57 -9.25
C THR A 89 -15.58 7.35 -8.64
N VAL A 90 -15.21 8.10 -7.58
CA VAL A 90 -13.93 7.91 -6.88
C VAL A 90 -13.80 6.49 -6.35
N ILE A 91 -14.84 5.95 -5.72
CA ILE A 91 -14.83 4.57 -5.20
C ILE A 91 -14.63 3.56 -6.33
N LYS A 92 -15.32 3.75 -7.45
CA LYS A 92 -15.30 2.81 -8.57
C LYS A 92 -14.00 2.84 -9.37
N GLU A 93 -13.49 4.03 -9.67
CA GLU A 93 -12.33 4.21 -10.55
C GLU A 93 -11.00 4.04 -9.79
N TYR A 94 -10.99 4.36 -8.49
CA TYR A 94 -9.79 4.39 -7.65
C TYR A 94 -9.90 3.46 -6.45
N ASP A 95 -10.52 2.29 -6.63
CA ASP A 95 -10.63 1.27 -5.58
C ASP A 95 -9.25 0.98 -4.92
N ASN A 96 -9.24 0.58 -3.66
CA ASN A 96 -8.01 0.32 -2.88
C ASN A 96 -7.09 1.55 -2.70
N THR A 97 -7.57 2.77 -2.91
CA THR A 97 -6.86 4.00 -2.52
C THR A 97 -7.44 4.56 -1.22
N LEU A 98 -6.65 5.37 -0.51
CA LEU A 98 -7.15 6.10 0.66
C LEU A 98 -8.31 7.05 0.28
N SER A 99 -8.24 7.66 -0.90
CA SER A 99 -9.27 8.56 -1.40
C SER A 99 -10.61 7.86 -1.63
N ALA A 100 -10.60 6.62 -2.14
CA ALA A 100 -11.81 5.82 -2.28
C ALA A 100 -12.44 5.50 -0.92
N SER A 101 -11.65 5.11 0.06
CA SER A 101 -12.15 4.88 1.42
C SER A 101 -12.71 6.16 2.06
N LEU A 102 -12.07 7.30 1.86
CA LEU A 102 -12.59 8.58 2.33
C LEU A 102 -13.91 8.95 1.63
N ALA A 103 -14.04 8.65 0.32
CA ALA A 103 -15.29 8.84 -0.41
C ALA A 103 -16.43 7.99 0.18
N GLU A 104 -16.14 6.74 0.62
CA GLU A 104 -17.10 5.91 1.35
C GLU A 104 -17.59 6.58 2.64
N TYR A 105 -16.66 7.13 3.43
CA TYR A 105 -17.04 7.87 4.63
C TYR A 105 -17.97 9.04 4.33
N TYR A 106 -17.64 9.86 3.32
CA TYR A 106 -18.48 11.02 2.97
C TYR A 106 -19.83 10.62 2.41
N LEU A 107 -19.91 9.56 1.60
CA LEU A 107 -21.20 9.01 1.15
C LEU A 107 -22.02 8.48 2.33
N GLY A 108 -21.38 7.75 3.24
CA GLY A 108 -22.02 7.28 4.46
C GLY A 108 -22.59 8.41 5.30
N LYS A 109 -21.81 9.49 5.48
CA LYS A 109 -22.27 10.69 6.18
C LYS A 109 -23.43 11.39 5.45
N MET A 110 -23.35 11.56 4.13
CA MET A 110 -24.41 12.14 3.32
C MET A 110 -25.70 11.33 3.40
N SER A 111 -25.61 10.01 3.32
CA SER A 111 -26.75 9.10 3.45
C SER A 111 -27.36 9.17 4.86
N TYR A 112 -26.53 9.27 5.90
CA TYR A 112 -26.98 9.48 7.28
C TYR A 112 -27.74 10.80 7.43
N ASP A 113 -27.18 11.91 6.93
CA ASP A 113 -27.81 13.24 6.96
C ASP A 113 -29.15 13.28 6.16
N ALA A 114 -29.30 12.39 5.17
CA ALA A 114 -30.52 12.20 4.38
C ALA A 114 -31.51 11.19 5.02
N ALA A 115 -31.19 10.66 6.22
CA ALA A 115 -31.94 9.62 6.92
C ALA A 115 -32.04 8.28 6.15
N ASN A 116 -31.17 8.04 5.17
CA ASN A 116 -31.00 6.74 4.52
C ASN A 116 -30.04 5.87 5.34
N LEU A 117 -30.53 5.36 6.47
CA LEU A 117 -29.70 4.68 7.47
C LEU A 117 -29.11 3.36 6.97
N GLU A 118 -29.76 2.67 6.05
CA GLU A 118 -29.26 1.42 5.48
C GLU A 118 -28.01 1.67 4.63
N GLU A 119 -28.07 2.64 3.74
CA GLU A 119 -26.96 3.01 2.89
C GLU A 119 -25.79 3.63 3.70
N ALA A 120 -26.14 4.49 4.67
CA ALA A 120 -25.16 5.06 5.61
C ALA A 120 -24.38 3.96 6.33
N ASN A 121 -25.10 2.95 6.88
CA ASN A 121 -24.48 1.81 7.56
C ASN A 121 -23.52 1.04 6.64
N ARG A 122 -23.92 0.81 5.39
CA ARG A 122 -23.09 0.11 4.40
C ARG A 122 -21.78 0.83 4.12
N TYR A 123 -21.86 2.12 3.79
CA TYR A 123 -20.66 2.91 3.46
C TYR A 123 -19.74 3.15 4.66
N LEU A 124 -20.31 3.47 5.84
CA LEU A 124 -19.50 3.70 7.06
C LEU A 124 -18.79 2.44 7.53
N LYS A 125 -19.44 1.26 7.41
CA LYS A 125 -18.77 -0.02 7.70
C LYS A 125 -17.65 -0.30 6.72
N SER A 126 -17.88 -0.12 5.42
CA SER A 126 -16.84 -0.30 4.41
C SER A 126 -15.61 0.57 4.69
N TYR A 127 -15.83 1.83 5.07
CA TYR A 127 -14.75 2.71 5.49
C TYR A 127 -13.98 2.17 6.71
N LEU A 128 -14.67 1.73 7.77
CA LEU A 128 -14.02 1.20 8.98
C LEU A 128 -13.26 -0.09 8.73
N ASP A 129 -13.80 -0.97 7.88
CA ASP A 129 -13.14 -2.23 7.51
C ASP A 129 -11.80 -1.96 6.79
N SER A 130 -11.79 -0.95 5.94
CA SER A 130 -10.58 -0.54 5.21
C SER A 130 -9.61 0.31 6.05
N ASN A 131 -10.13 1.08 7.01
CA ASN A 131 -9.36 2.07 7.78
C ASN A 131 -9.74 2.08 9.28
N PRO A 132 -9.53 0.97 10.01
CA PRO A 132 -9.96 0.86 11.40
C PRO A 132 -9.26 1.86 12.35
N LYS A 133 -8.09 2.37 11.96
CA LYS A 133 -7.31 3.39 12.69
C LYS A 133 -7.20 4.71 11.91
N GLY A 134 -8.08 4.91 10.93
CA GLY A 134 -8.11 6.12 10.13
C GLY A 134 -8.54 7.35 10.93
N PHE A 135 -8.15 8.52 10.46
CA PHE A 135 -8.49 9.80 11.11
C PHE A 135 -10.01 9.99 11.34
N LEU A 136 -10.85 9.50 10.44
CA LEU A 136 -12.32 9.57 10.53
C LEU A 136 -12.96 8.33 11.17
N ALA A 137 -12.17 7.32 11.57
CA ALA A 137 -12.70 6.11 12.19
C ALA A 137 -13.56 6.39 13.45
N PRO A 138 -13.16 7.28 14.37
CA PRO A 138 -14.01 7.62 15.51
C PRO A 138 -15.34 8.24 15.10
N SER A 139 -15.33 9.10 14.07
CA SER A 139 -16.56 9.72 13.55
C SER A 139 -17.48 8.68 12.88
N ALA A 140 -16.92 7.78 12.10
CA ALA A 140 -17.69 6.69 11.48
C ALA A 140 -18.30 5.76 12.54
N SER A 141 -17.54 5.41 13.56
CA SER A 141 -18.01 4.59 14.70
C SER A 141 -19.18 5.24 15.46
N ILE A 142 -19.11 6.54 15.70
CA ILE A 142 -20.19 7.28 16.36
C ILE A 142 -21.46 7.24 15.51
N LEU A 143 -21.38 7.49 14.21
CA LEU A 143 -22.54 7.44 13.30
C LEU A 143 -23.13 6.03 13.22
N LEU A 144 -22.31 4.99 13.18
CA LEU A 144 -22.76 3.60 13.22
C LEU A 144 -23.43 3.22 14.52
N ALA A 145 -22.89 3.70 15.65
CA ALA A 145 -23.51 3.48 16.96
C ALA A 145 -24.88 4.14 17.07
N ASP A 146 -25.05 5.35 16.50
CA ASP A 146 -26.33 6.04 16.46
C ASP A 146 -27.35 5.29 15.57
N ILE A 147 -26.92 4.83 14.39
CA ILE A 147 -27.73 3.98 13.53
C ILE A 147 -28.16 2.68 14.23
N ALA A 148 -27.22 2.02 14.93
CA ALA A 148 -27.51 0.80 15.68
C ALA A 148 -28.51 1.05 16.82
N THR A 149 -28.36 2.16 17.54
CA THR A 149 -29.27 2.58 18.60
C THR A 149 -30.67 2.87 18.04
N SER A 150 -30.77 3.56 16.93
CA SER A 150 -32.04 3.86 16.25
C SER A 150 -32.77 2.59 15.81
N ASN A 151 -32.02 1.53 15.47
CA ASN A 151 -32.56 0.22 15.13
C ASN A 151 -32.82 -0.68 16.35
N GLY A 152 -32.56 -0.22 17.58
CA GLY A 152 -32.73 -0.99 18.80
C GLY A 152 -31.58 -1.97 19.11
N ASN A 153 -30.49 -1.95 18.33
CA ASN A 153 -29.34 -2.85 18.46
C ASN A 153 -28.29 -2.29 19.39
N LEU A 154 -28.58 -2.24 20.70
CA LEU A 154 -27.71 -1.61 21.71
C LEU A 154 -26.34 -2.29 21.83
N LEU A 155 -26.25 -3.60 21.61
CA LEU A 155 -25.00 -4.33 21.68
C LEU A 155 -24.05 -3.91 20.54
N ASP A 156 -24.59 -3.76 19.34
CA ASP A 156 -23.81 -3.28 18.18
C ASP A 156 -23.34 -1.83 18.42
N ALA A 157 -24.20 -0.98 18.99
CA ALA A 157 -23.85 0.39 19.33
C ALA A 157 -22.66 0.46 20.31
N ILE A 158 -22.65 -0.36 21.36
CA ILE A 158 -21.54 -0.46 22.30
C ILE A 158 -20.27 -0.94 21.58
N THR A 159 -20.39 -1.96 20.72
CA THR A 159 -19.26 -2.49 19.98
C THR A 159 -18.59 -1.43 19.09
N PHE A 160 -19.37 -0.61 18.40
CA PHE A 160 -18.83 0.49 17.60
C PHE A 160 -18.12 1.57 18.44
N LEU A 161 -18.61 1.85 19.63
CA LEU A 161 -18.02 2.86 20.52
C LEU A 161 -16.76 2.36 21.26
N GLU A 162 -16.64 1.05 21.45
CA GLU A 162 -15.47 0.43 22.08
C GLU A 162 -14.34 0.12 21.07
N SER A 163 -14.63 0.16 19.77
CA SER A 163 -13.62 -0.02 18.72
C SER A 163 -12.68 1.18 18.72
N PRO A 164 -11.33 0.91 18.74
CA PRO A 164 -10.33 1.98 18.86
C PRO A 164 -10.23 2.81 17.58
#